data_179a9f6d4759326ce02fc6b5133fdfb2
#
_entry.id   179a9f6d4759326ce02fc6b5133fdfb2
#
_cell.length_a   1.000
_cell.length_b   1.000
_cell.length_c   1.000
_cell.angle_alpha   90.00
_cell.angle_beta   90.00
_cell.angle_gamma   90.00
#
_symmetry.space_group_name_H-M   'P 1'
#
loop_
_entity.id
_entity.type
_entity.pdbx_description
1 polymer ?
#
loop_
_entity_poly.entity_id
_entity_poly.type
_entity_poly.pdbx_seq_one_letter_code
_entity_poly.pdbx_strand_id
1 'polypeptide(L)'
;MINLTDLQQASTHYDPVLRYLPHVLLEEYIKEMHFNLQTVSAEDKLINMRRAGSLLKPYKGTVKDLKSQELIHPEESTLTPRMGYLALVDNIQNYRDKTLVMKAGRTLDNRKKEHPYTKEVLENIVKTFVEDFTLAIPHAKYKSAESPLGVFDGYNTIIDTLVADTKITAAAGNLVECEEIKAPATEAEALKPLQTFVGWVRALNPMLRSGALDILVPSDTLNLILDSYEIQRRYTGEISRQALALYVRDKASLAQTPTIISNPIMGLGSRLIATRPGNITVGISAPADMQFVQVRSVYPDPNLVQFWMQADMGTRLDDWNAKVFATNGGTIKMASALAGDYTL
;
A
#
# COMPACT_ATOMS: atom_id res chain seq x y z
N MET A 1 -13.06 -5.84 -38.25
CA MET A 1 -13.35 -7.06 -37.47
C MET A 1 -12.10 -7.30 -36.65
N ILE A 2 -12.18 -7.34 -35.31
CA ILE A 2 -11.02 -7.68 -34.47
C ILE A 2 -10.84 -9.18 -34.60
N ASN A 3 -9.63 -9.61 -34.91
CA ASN A 3 -9.27 -11.01 -34.93
C ASN A 3 -8.06 -11.23 -34.01
N LEU A 4 -7.72 -12.48 -33.75
CA LEU A 4 -6.59 -12.85 -32.91
C LEU A 4 -5.27 -12.22 -33.39
N THR A 5 -5.07 -12.18 -34.70
CA THR A 5 -3.86 -11.61 -35.31
C THR A 5 -3.74 -10.12 -35.04
N ASP A 6 -4.85 -9.37 -35.09
CA ASP A 6 -4.87 -7.94 -34.77
C ASP A 6 -4.51 -7.69 -33.30
N LEU A 7 -5.01 -8.53 -32.38
CA LEU A 7 -4.69 -8.46 -30.94
C LEU A 7 -3.21 -8.80 -30.69
N GLN A 8 -2.68 -9.82 -31.35
CA GLN A 8 -1.27 -10.20 -31.24
C GLN A 8 -0.33 -9.14 -31.82
N GLN A 9 -0.66 -8.57 -32.97
CA GLN A 9 0.10 -7.48 -33.57
C GLN A 9 0.07 -6.23 -32.70
N ALA A 10 -1.09 -5.90 -32.13
CA ALA A 10 -1.21 -4.77 -31.20
C ALA A 10 -0.43 -4.99 -29.92
N SER A 11 -0.48 -6.19 -29.31
CA SER A 11 0.31 -6.49 -28.12
C SER A 11 1.80 -6.31 -28.36
N THR A 12 2.30 -6.74 -29.52
CA THR A 12 3.71 -6.56 -29.90
C THR A 12 4.04 -5.09 -30.21
N HIS A 13 3.14 -4.38 -30.90
CA HIS A 13 3.36 -2.98 -31.26
C HIS A 13 3.36 -2.04 -30.04
N TYR A 14 2.46 -2.28 -29.08
CA TYR A 14 2.33 -1.46 -27.88
C TYR A 14 3.12 -1.99 -26.68
N ASP A 15 3.88 -3.07 -26.85
CA ASP A 15 4.68 -3.70 -25.80
C ASP A 15 5.49 -2.69 -24.95
N PRO A 16 6.23 -1.74 -25.50
CA PRO A 16 6.97 -0.79 -24.68
C PRO A 16 6.07 0.04 -23.76
N VAL A 17 4.91 0.46 -24.23
CA VAL A 17 3.94 1.24 -23.42
C VAL A 17 3.30 0.36 -22.36
N LEU A 18 2.89 -0.85 -22.73
CA LEU A 18 2.21 -1.78 -21.82
C LEU A 18 3.11 -2.26 -20.67
N ARG A 19 4.41 -2.39 -20.90
CA ARG A 19 5.39 -2.74 -19.85
C ARG A 19 5.59 -1.63 -18.81
N TYR A 20 5.58 -0.37 -19.24
CA TYR A 20 5.77 0.77 -18.34
C TYR A 20 4.49 1.21 -17.62
N LEU A 21 3.33 0.90 -18.18
CA LEU A 21 2.04 1.34 -17.64
C LEU A 21 1.80 0.93 -16.19
N PRO A 22 2.13 -0.31 -15.73
CA PRO A 22 1.99 -0.69 -14.32
C PRO A 22 2.81 0.18 -13.39
N HIS A 23 4.04 0.52 -13.76
CA HIS A 23 4.90 1.38 -12.94
C HIS A 23 4.32 2.78 -12.81
N VAL A 24 3.82 3.37 -13.91
CA VAL A 24 3.23 4.71 -13.90
C VAL A 24 1.98 4.76 -13.02
N LEU A 25 1.10 3.78 -13.15
CA LEU A 25 -0.15 3.73 -12.38
C LEU A 25 0.11 3.47 -10.88
N LEU A 26 1.08 2.59 -10.57
CA LEU A 26 1.48 2.34 -9.18
C LEU A 26 2.18 3.55 -8.55
N GLU A 27 2.98 4.27 -9.33
CA GLU A 27 3.70 5.44 -8.82
C GLU A 27 2.76 6.51 -8.25
N GLU A 28 1.58 6.71 -8.85
CA GLU A 28 0.57 7.62 -8.34
C GLU A 28 0.06 7.18 -6.96
N TYR A 29 -0.32 5.91 -6.82
CA TYR A 29 -0.77 5.36 -5.54
C TYR A 29 0.33 5.41 -4.47
N ILE A 30 1.55 5.03 -4.82
CA ILE A 30 2.70 4.99 -3.93
C ILE A 30 3.10 6.40 -3.45
N LYS A 31 3.02 7.40 -4.32
CA LYS A 31 3.22 8.81 -3.95
C LYS A 31 2.13 9.30 -2.98
N GLU A 32 0.87 8.95 -3.22
CA GLU A 32 -0.23 9.29 -2.32
C GLU A 32 -0.04 8.69 -0.92
N MET A 33 0.46 7.45 -0.86
CA MET A 33 0.70 6.72 0.37
C MET A 33 2.05 7.03 1.03
N HIS A 34 2.91 7.83 0.41
CA HIS A 34 4.30 8.10 0.81
C HIS A 34 5.15 6.83 0.99
N PHE A 35 4.86 5.80 0.19
CA PHE A 35 5.64 4.57 0.15
C PHE A 35 6.86 4.71 -0.76
N ASN A 36 7.75 3.75 -0.71
CA ASN A 36 8.89 3.65 -1.62
C ASN A 36 8.61 2.60 -2.70
N LEU A 37 8.83 2.92 -3.98
CA LEU A 37 8.74 1.97 -5.08
C LEU A 37 10.13 1.47 -5.44
N GLN A 38 10.32 0.15 -5.41
CA GLN A 38 11.57 -0.49 -5.75
C GLN A 38 11.36 -1.52 -6.86
N THR A 39 12.25 -1.52 -7.86
CA THR A 39 12.30 -2.60 -8.83
C THR A 39 13.02 -3.81 -8.26
N VAL A 40 12.42 -4.99 -8.39
CA VAL A 40 12.94 -6.23 -7.81
C VAL A 40 13.00 -7.32 -8.88
N SER A 41 14.07 -8.09 -8.86
CA SER A 41 14.24 -9.30 -9.69
C SER A 41 14.56 -10.54 -8.85
N ALA A 42 14.90 -10.34 -7.59
CA ALA A 42 15.25 -11.38 -6.63
C ALA A 42 14.92 -10.91 -5.21
N GLU A 43 15.10 -11.80 -4.24
CA GLU A 43 15.00 -11.47 -2.81
C GLU A 43 15.98 -10.35 -2.45
N ASP A 44 15.47 -9.26 -1.89
CA ASP A 44 16.25 -8.11 -1.47
C ASP A 44 16.26 -8.01 0.07
N LYS A 45 17.44 -7.94 0.65
CA LYS A 45 17.63 -7.86 2.10
C LYS A 45 18.18 -6.51 2.51
N LEU A 46 17.42 -5.82 3.34
CA LEU A 46 17.85 -4.60 4.00
C LEU A 46 18.35 -4.94 5.40
N ILE A 47 19.61 -4.61 5.68
CA ILE A 47 20.21 -4.82 6.98
C ILE A 47 20.15 -3.51 7.78
N ASN A 48 19.32 -3.50 8.81
CA ASN A 48 19.23 -2.39 9.74
C ASN A 48 20.20 -2.58 10.89
N MET A 49 21.13 -1.63 11.05
CA MET A 49 22.08 -1.66 12.15
C MET A 49 21.48 -0.99 13.38
N ARG A 50 21.11 -1.76 14.38
CA ARG A 50 20.55 -1.25 15.63
C ARG A 50 21.61 -1.10 16.69
N ARG A 51 21.51 0.01 17.41
CA ARG A 51 22.38 0.32 18.53
C ARG A 51 21.98 -0.50 19.76
N ALA A 52 22.94 -1.20 20.34
CA ALA A 52 22.78 -1.91 21.61
C ALA A 52 22.94 -0.95 22.81
N GLY A 53 21.83 -0.40 23.29
CA GLY A 53 21.81 0.40 24.51
C GLY A 53 22.46 1.79 24.43
N SER A 54 22.78 2.40 25.57
CA SER A 54 23.42 3.72 25.66
C SER A 54 24.94 3.61 25.63
N LEU A 55 25.55 4.23 24.63
CA LEU A 55 27.00 4.23 24.44
C LEU A 55 27.69 5.39 25.15
N LEU A 56 27.00 6.50 25.37
CA LEU A 56 27.55 7.67 26.04
C LEU A 56 27.55 7.43 27.56
N LYS A 57 28.72 7.52 28.16
CA LYS A 57 28.92 7.41 29.61
C LYS A 57 29.68 8.63 30.12
N PRO A 58 29.48 9.06 31.38
CA PRO A 58 30.33 10.08 31.98
C PRO A 58 31.80 9.64 32.02
N TYR A 59 32.70 10.55 31.70
CA TYR A 59 34.12 10.28 31.76
C TYR A 59 34.58 10.10 33.21
N LYS A 60 35.13 8.94 33.55
CA LYS A 60 35.57 8.60 34.91
C LYS A 60 37.09 8.63 35.09
N GLY A 61 37.84 9.14 34.11
CA GLY A 61 39.30 9.30 34.20
C GLY A 61 40.12 8.02 34.08
N THR A 62 39.51 6.84 34.00
CA THR A 62 40.22 5.54 33.90
C THR A 62 39.62 4.66 32.81
N VAL A 63 40.52 4.00 32.04
CA VAL A 63 40.16 3.08 30.94
C VAL A 63 39.68 1.71 31.44
N LYS A 64 39.73 1.44 32.74
CA LYS A 64 39.44 0.11 33.32
C LYS A 64 37.97 -0.33 33.26
N ASP A 65 37.05 0.55 32.91
CA ASP A 65 35.60 0.26 32.83
C ASP A 65 35.07 -0.04 31.43
N LEU A 66 35.95 -0.25 30.46
CA LEU A 66 35.55 -0.64 29.11
C LEU A 66 35.14 -2.11 29.11
N LYS A 67 33.84 -2.37 29.34
CA LYS A 67 33.25 -3.67 29.04
C LYS A 67 33.04 -3.79 27.55
N SER A 68 33.47 -4.90 26.96
CA SER A 68 33.11 -5.27 25.61
C SER A 68 31.56 -5.35 25.53
N GLN A 69 30.93 -4.44 24.83
CA GLN A 69 29.49 -4.47 24.53
C GLN A 69 29.35 -4.60 23.02
N GLU A 70 28.47 -5.48 22.58
CA GLU A 70 28.03 -5.45 21.18
C GLU A 70 27.46 -4.07 20.88
N LEU A 71 28.11 -3.38 19.93
CA LEU A 71 27.73 -2.01 19.58
C LEU A 71 26.54 -1.97 18.64
N ILE A 72 26.35 -3.03 17.87
CA ILE A 72 25.41 -3.07 16.74
C ILE A 72 24.79 -4.46 16.70
N HIS A 73 23.45 -4.50 16.70
CA HIS A 73 22.68 -5.68 16.35
C HIS A 73 22.14 -5.50 14.94
N PRO A 74 22.58 -6.32 13.97
CA PRO A 74 21.99 -6.33 12.64
C PRO A 74 20.60 -6.96 12.71
N GLU A 75 19.60 -6.28 12.18
CA GLU A 75 18.26 -6.83 11.94
C GLU A 75 17.96 -6.81 10.45
N GLU A 76 17.52 -7.93 9.93
CA GLU A 76 17.21 -8.08 8.50
C GLU A 76 15.74 -7.83 8.25
N SER A 77 15.44 -6.95 7.29
CA SER A 77 14.13 -6.81 6.67
C SER A 77 14.22 -7.32 5.24
N THR A 78 13.40 -8.28 4.89
CA THR A 78 13.49 -8.97 3.61
C THR A 78 12.29 -8.63 2.75
N LEU A 79 12.54 -8.18 1.51
CA LEU A 79 11.55 -8.11 0.45
C LEU A 79 11.63 -9.41 -0.34
N THR A 80 10.62 -10.25 -0.23
CA THR A 80 10.52 -11.52 -0.95
C THR A 80 9.54 -11.35 -2.11
N PRO A 81 10.01 -11.10 -3.33
CA PRO A 81 9.12 -10.98 -4.48
C PRO A 81 8.46 -12.33 -4.77
N ARG A 82 7.20 -12.29 -5.14
CA ARG A 82 6.39 -13.44 -5.52
C ARG A 82 5.77 -13.20 -6.87
N MET A 83 5.78 -14.21 -7.72
CA MET A 83 5.18 -14.11 -9.03
C MET A 83 3.66 -14.08 -8.94
N GLY A 84 3.07 -12.96 -9.32
CA GLY A 84 1.66 -12.84 -9.63
C GLY A 84 1.43 -12.96 -11.12
N TYR A 85 0.34 -13.58 -11.51
CA TYR A 85 -0.06 -13.68 -12.90
C TYR A 85 -1.54 -13.36 -13.09
N LEU A 86 -1.84 -12.78 -14.22
CA LEU A 86 -3.20 -12.59 -14.70
C LEU A 86 -3.38 -13.52 -15.90
N ALA A 87 -4.42 -14.35 -15.85
CA ALA A 87 -4.81 -15.21 -16.95
C ALA A 87 -6.32 -15.04 -17.19
N LEU A 88 -6.68 -14.26 -18.18
CA LEU A 88 -8.07 -14.05 -18.58
C LEU A 88 -8.36 -14.81 -19.87
N VAL A 89 -9.45 -15.53 -19.88
CA VAL A 89 -9.99 -16.15 -21.11
C VAL A 89 -11.29 -15.44 -21.44
N ASP A 90 -11.38 -14.86 -22.62
CA ASP A 90 -12.56 -14.17 -23.03
C ASP A 90 -12.91 -14.43 -24.50
N ASN A 91 -14.17 -14.20 -24.88
CA ASN A 91 -14.61 -14.36 -26.24
C ASN A 91 -14.41 -13.06 -27.02
N ILE A 92 -13.63 -13.13 -28.12
CA ILE A 92 -13.39 -11.99 -29.02
C ILE A 92 -14.69 -11.30 -29.47
N GLN A 93 -15.78 -12.07 -29.60
CA GLN A 93 -17.06 -11.52 -30.05
C GLN A 93 -17.65 -10.52 -29.03
N ASN A 94 -17.38 -10.67 -27.74
CA ASN A 94 -17.81 -9.73 -26.72
C ASN A 94 -17.27 -8.31 -26.95
N TYR A 95 -16.06 -8.21 -27.48
CA TYR A 95 -15.45 -6.92 -27.81
C TYR A 95 -15.97 -6.35 -29.13
N ARG A 96 -16.51 -7.23 -29.99
CA ARG A 96 -16.98 -6.85 -31.30
C ARG A 96 -18.34 -6.15 -31.27
N ASP A 97 -19.27 -6.67 -30.49
CA ASP A 97 -20.69 -6.27 -30.57
C ASP A 97 -21.04 -5.08 -29.65
N LYS A 98 -20.41 -4.99 -28.49
CA LYS A 98 -20.77 -3.97 -27.48
C LYS A 98 -20.02 -2.63 -27.65
N THR A 99 -18.77 -2.67 -28.06
CA THR A 99 -17.92 -1.47 -28.04
C THR A 99 -17.83 -0.77 -29.40
N LEU A 100 -18.02 -1.49 -30.49
CA LEU A 100 -18.10 -0.91 -31.84
C LEU A 100 -19.28 0.04 -32.02
N VAL A 101 -20.41 -0.25 -31.38
CA VAL A 101 -21.62 0.58 -31.44
C VAL A 101 -21.43 1.89 -30.67
N MET A 102 -20.73 1.89 -29.57
CA MET A 102 -20.53 3.10 -28.75
C MET A 102 -19.54 4.11 -29.35
N LYS A 103 -18.62 3.67 -30.22
CA LYS A 103 -17.62 4.55 -30.87
C LYS A 103 -17.87 4.77 -32.37
N ALA A 104 -19.08 4.54 -32.84
CA ALA A 104 -19.45 4.69 -34.26
C ALA A 104 -19.28 6.11 -34.86
N GLY A 105 -18.95 7.12 -34.04
CA GLY A 105 -18.63 8.46 -34.51
C GLY A 105 -17.20 8.67 -35.05
N ARG A 106 -16.31 7.68 -34.93
CA ARG A 106 -14.95 7.77 -35.48
C ARG A 106 -14.87 7.08 -36.85
N THR A 107 -14.44 7.83 -37.86
CA THR A 107 -14.36 7.40 -39.25
C THR A 107 -13.54 6.11 -39.45
N LEU A 108 -14.04 5.22 -40.31
CA LEU A 108 -13.44 3.93 -40.66
C LEU A 108 -11.96 3.99 -41.08
N ASP A 109 -11.50 5.13 -41.62
CA ASP A 109 -10.11 5.33 -42.09
C ASP A 109 -9.07 5.38 -40.98
N ASN A 110 -9.41 5.84 -39.77
CA ASN A 110 -8.50 5.86 -38.62
C ASN A 110 -8.35 4.47 -37.97
N ARG A 111 -9.23 3.51 -38.28
CA ARG A 111 -9.18 2.14 -37.74
C ARG A 111 -8.08 1.30 -38.34
N LYS A 112 -7.64 1.59 -39.56
CA LYS A 112 -6.65 0.78 -40.28
C LYS A 112 -5.20 1.10 -39.93
N LYS A 113 -4.92 2.29 -39.35
CA LYS A 113 -3.54 2.74 -39.16
C LYS A 113 -2.99 2.57 -37.74
N GLU A 114 -3.83 2.51 -36.69
CA GLU A 114 -3.35 2.60 -35.29
C GLU A 114 -3.97 1.59 -34.33
N HIS A 115 -4.86 0.71 -34.73
CA HIS A 115 -5.57 -0.24 -33.84
C HIS A 115 -5.99 0.34 -32.47
N PRO A 116 -6.58 1.54 -32.37
CA PRO A 116 -6.79 2.25 -31.11
C PRO A 116 -7.69 1.49 -30.13
N TYR A 117 -8.61 0.71 -30.67
CA TYR A 117 -9.50 -0.14 -29.85
C TYR A 117 -8.76 -1.31 -29.20
N THR A 118 -7.88 -1.96 -29.93
CA THR A 118 -7.10 -3.08 -29.43
C THR A 118 -6.13 -2.62 -28.34
N LYS A 119 -5.54 -1.44 -28.52
CA LYS A 119 -4.72 -0.79 -27.48
C LYS A 119 -5.51 -0.56 -26.19
N GLU A 120 -6.73 -0.03 -26.32
CA GLU A 120 -7.60 0.27 -25.17
C GLU A 120 -8.00 -1.00 -24.38
N VAL A 121 -8.25 -2.12 -25.07
CA VAL A 121 -8.49 -3.41 -24.42
C VAL A 121 -7.26 -3.87 -23.63
N LEU A 122 -6.07 -3.80 -24.24
CA LEU A 122 -4.83 -4.20 -23.57
C LEU A 122 -4.50 -3.28 -22.39
N GLU A 123 -4.69 -1.99 -22.52
CA GLU A 123 -4.52 -1.03 -21.40
C GLU A 123 -5.49 -1.31 -20.25
N ASN A 124 -6.74 -1.68 -20.54
CA ASN A 124 -7.69 -2.03 -19.48
C ASN A 124 -7.29 -3.31 -18.72
N ILE A 125 -6.73 -4.30 -19.42
CA ILE A 125 -6.20 -5.51 -18.76
C ILE A 125 -5.06 -5.15 -17.81
N VAL A 126 -4.14 -4.28 -18.25
CA VAL A 126 -3.04 -3.82 -17.40
C VAL A 126 -3.55 -3.00 -16.21
N LYS A 127 -4.58 -2.16 -16.40
CA LYS A 127 -5.21 -1.41 -15.31
C LYS A 127 -5.83 -2.33 -14.28
N THR A 128 -6.59 -3.34 -14.70
CA THR A 128 -7.15 -4.36 -13.79
C THR A 128 -6.05 -5.05 -12.97
N PHE A 129 -4.95 -5.44 -13.63
CA PHE A 129 -3.81 -6.03 -12.94
C PHE A 129 -3.22 -5.09 -11.85
N VAL A 130 -3.10 -3.79 -12.16
CA VAL A 130 -2.60 -2.80 -11.20
C VAL A 130 -3.60 -2.54 -10.07
N GLU A 131 -4.90 -2.52 -10.36
CA GLU A 131 -5.95 -2.39 -9.35
C GLU A 131 -5.90 -3.55 -8.35
N ASP A 132 -5.80 -4.79 -8.85
CA ASP A 132 -5.64 -5.99 -8.04
C ASP A 132 -4.36 -5.94 -7.18
N PHE A 133 -3.24 -5.50 -7.78
CA PHE A 133 -1.99 -5.35 -7.03
C PHE A 133 -2.10 -4.27 -5.96
N THR A 134 -2.69 -3.11 -6.29
CA THR A 134 -2.87 -2.01 -5.35
C THR A 134 -3.71 -2.44 -4.13
N LEU A 135 -4.75 -3.25 -4.36
CA LEU A 135 -5.56 -3.84 -3.29
C LEU A 135 -4.76 -4.87 -2.46
N ALA A 136 -3.89 -5.62 -3.08
CA ALA A 136 -3.06 -6.62 -2.41
C ALA A 136 -2.02 -5.99 -1.46
N ILE A 137 -1.49 -4.79 -1.77
CA ILE A 137 -0.48 -4.11 -0.96
C ILE A 137 -0.84 -4.04 0.53
N PRO A 138 -2.04 -3.62 0.97
CA PRO A 138 -2.41 -3.62 2.38
C PRO A 138 -2.88 -4.96 2.93
N HIS A 139 -3.55 -5.80 2.11
CA HIS A 139 -4.38 -6.89 2.63
C HIS A 139 -3.88 -8.29 2.33
N ALA A 140 -2.94 -8.44 1.39
CA ALA A 140 -2.52 -9.76 0.94
C ALA A 140 -1.87 -10.58 2.05
N LYS A 141 -2.10 -11.91 1.97
CA LYS A 141 -1.44 -12.90 2.79
C LYS A 141 -1.07 -14.08 1.91
N TYR A 142 0.20 -14.37 1.79
CA TYR A 142 0.73 -15.39 0.90
C TYR A 142 0.04 -16.75 1.09
N LYS A 143 -0.42 -17.34 -0.02
CA LYS A 143 -1.14 -18.63 -0.06
C LYS A 143 -2.43 -18.69 0.76
N SER A 144 -3.04 -17.59 1.11
CA SER A 144 -4.31 -17.59 1.86
C SER A 144 -5.51 -17.85 0.96
N ALA A 145 -5.44 -17.48 -0.32
CA ALA A 145 -6.52 -17.61 -1.29
C ALA A 145 -5.98 -17.75 -2.72
N GLU A 146 -6.78 -18.28 -3.63
CA GLU A 146 -6.55 -18.27 -5.09
C GLU A 146 -7.07 -16.96 -5.71
N SER A 147 -6.64 -15.85 -5.15
CA SER A 147 -7.05 -14.49 -5.53
C SER A 147 -5.84 -13.56 -5.46
N PRO A 148 -5.92 -12.32 -5.93
CA PRO A 148 -4.83 -11.35 -5.78
C PRO A 148 -4.31 -11.22 -4.35
N LEU A 149 -5.18 -11.46 -3.37
CA LEU A 149 -4.84 -11.40 -1.94
C LEU A 149 -3.94 -12.56 -1.46
N GLY A 150 -3.76 -13.61 -2.26
CA GLY A 150 -2.91 -14.76 -1.93
C GLY A 150 -1.51 -14.73 -2.55
N VAL A 151 -1.16 -13.68 -3.30
CA VAL A 151 0.09 -13.63 -4.08
C VAL A 151 1.33 -13.39 -3.23
N PHE A 152 1.28 -12.44 -2.29
CA PHE A 152 2.40 -12.07 -1.40
C PHE A 152 1.87 -11.61 -0.05
N ASP A 153 2.75 -11.23 0.87
CA ASP A 153 2.34 -10.67 2.16
C ASP A 153 2.26 -9.15 2.06
N GLY A 154 1.07 -8.59 2.29
CA GLY A 154 0.86 -7.15 2.38
C GLY A 154 1.42 -6.56 3.68
N TYR A 155 1.59 -5.24 3.73
CA TYR A 155 2.23 -4.60 4.88
C TYR A 155 1.50 -4.84 6.21
N ASN A 156 0.17 -4.98 6.23
CA ASN A 156 -0.57 -5.32 7.45
C ASN A 156 -0.27 -6.74 7.92
N THR A 157 -0.15 -7.70 7.01
CA THR A 157 0.24 -9.09 7.32
C THR A 157 1.67 -9.14 7.87
N ILE A 158 2.58 -8.35 7.30
CA ILE A 158 3.96 -8.23 7.79
C ILE A 158 3.97 -7.66 9.21
N ILE A 159 3.20 -6.60 9.49
CA ILE A 159 3.08 -6.04 10.84
C ILE A 159 2.55 -7.09 11.82
N ASP A 160 1.51 -7.84 11.46
CA ASP A 160 0.95 -8.91 12.31
C ASP A 160 1.99 -10.00 12.59
N THR A 161 2.78 -10.39 11.60
CA THR A 161 3.87 -11.35 11.76
C THR A 161 4.96 -10.79 12.72
N LEU A 162 5.34 -9.53 12.56
CA LEU A 162 6.33 -8.88 13.44
C LEU A 162 5.84 -8.74 14.89
N VAL A 163 4.53 -8.54 15.09
CA VAL A 163 3.90 -8.56 16.43
C VAL A 163 3.94 -9.97 17.00
N ALA A 164 3.58 -10.99 16.22
CA ALA A 164 3.62 -12.39 16.64
C ALA A 164 5.05 -12.85 16.98
N ASP A 165 6.03 -12.41 16.19
CA ASP A 165 7.47 -12.67 16.40
C ASP A 165 8.07 -11.83 17.54
N THR A 166 7.29 -11.08 18.31
CA THR A 166 7.74 -10.21 19.40
C THR A 166 8.78 -9.15 19.00
N LYS A 167 8.83 -8.78 17.73
CA LYS A 167 9.69 -7.70 17.21
C LYS A 167 9.01 -6.32 17.38
N ILE A 168 7.68 -6.30 17.33
CA ILE A 168 6.85 -5.14 17.64
C ILE A 168 6.17 -5.41 18.99
N THR A 169 6.59 -4.68 20.03
CA THR A 169 6.12 -4.87 21.41
C THR A 169 5.96 -3.55 22.13
N ALA A 170 5.13 -3.52 23.16
CA ALA A 170 5.00 -2.35 24.03
C ALA A 170 6.34 -2.03 24.74
N ALA A 171 7.11 -3.04 25.13
CA ALA A 171 8.41 -2.87 25.77
C ALA A 171 9.46 -2.23 24.84
N ALA A 172 9.40 -2.52 23.54
CA ALA A 172 10.26 -1.87 22.55
C ALA A 172 9.78 -0.44 22.20
N GLY A 173 8.54 -0.08 22.57
CA GLY A 173 7.94 1.23 22.32
C GLY A 173 7.46 1.45 20.86
N ASN A 174 7.39 0.39 20.08
CA ASN A 174 6.84 0.38 18.72
C ASN A 174 5.41 -0.19 18.63
N LEU A 175 4.90 -0.78 19.72
CA LEU A 175 3.49 -1.07 19.93
C LEU A 175 2.96 -0.09 20.97
N VAL A 176 2.11 0.85 20.56
CA VAL A 176 1.51 1.87 21.41
C VAL A 176 0.01 1.63 21.43
N GLU A 177 -0.44 0.85 22.41
CA GLU A 177 -1.85 0.54 22.55
C GLU A 177 -2.69 1.80 22.82
N CYS A 178 -3.88 1.84 22.24
CA CYS A 178 -4.89 2.84 22.55
C CYS A 178 -6.27 2.19 22.59
N GLU A 179 -7.21 2.87 23.18
CA GLU A 179 -8.62 2.46 23.10
C GLU A 179 -9.06 2.46 21.62
N GLU A 180 -9.94 1.55 21.29
CA GLU A 180 -10.52 1.49 19.94
C GLU A 180 -11.35 2.76 19.68
N ILE A 181 -11.05 3.43 18.56
CA ILE A 181 -11.79 4.62 18.14
C ILE A 181 -13.12 4.16 17.55
N LYS A 182 -14.21 4.42 18.29
CA LYS A 182 -15.59 4.04 17.94
C LYS A 182 -16.48 5.27 17.81
N ALA A 183 -17.60 5.07 17.13
CA ALA A 183 -18.64 6.07 17.09
C ALA A 183 -19.11 6.40 18.53
N PRO A 184 -19.25 7.69 18.88
CA PRO A 184 -19.68 8.10 20.21
C PRO A 184 -21.11 7.61 20.48
N ALA A 185 -21.35 7.03 21.65
CA ALA A 185 -22.67 6.57 22.06
C ALA A 185 -23.55 7.71 22.61
N THR A 186 -22.92 8.79 23.11
CA THR A 186 -23.58 9.95 23.70
C THR A 186 -22.90 11.24 23.23
N GLU A 187 -23.63 12.38 23.33
CA GLU A 187 -23.04 13.70 23.04
C GLU A 187 -21.84 14.03 23.95
N ALA A 188 -21.82 13.52 25.18
CA ALA A 188 -20.69 13.70 26.09
C ALA A 188 -19.41 13.00 25.60
N GLU A 189 -19.55 11.96 24.81
CA GLU A 189 -18.43 11.20 24.23
C GLU A 189 -18.02 11.67 22.82
N ALA A 190 -18.71 12.68 22.28
CA ALA A 190 -18.51 13.17 20.92
C ALA A 190 -17.05 13.57 20.59
N LEU A 191 -16.28 13.97 21.61
CA LEU A 191 -14.86 14.34 21.46
C LEU A 191 -13.90 13.17 21.72
N LYS A 192 -14.37 12.01 22.17
CA LYS A 192 -13.54 10.87 22.55
C LYS A 192 -12.68 10.34 21.38
N PRO A 193 -13.20 10.19 20.14
CA PRO A 193 -12.40 9.77 18.99
C PRO A 193 -11.17 10.65 18.77
N LEU A 194 -11.34 11.96 18.76
CA LEU A 194 -10.25 12.92 18.59
C LEU A 194 -9.27 12.88 19.76
N GLN A 195 -9.75 12.81 21.00
CA GLN A 195 -8.92 12.76 22.20
C GLN A 195 -8.08 11.50 22.23
N THR A 196 -8.66 10.34 21.89
CA THR A 196 -7.96 9.05 21.82
C THR A 196 -6.87 9.08 20.75
N PHE A 197 -7.17 9.62 19.58
CA PHE A 197 -6.19 9.76 18.50
C PHE A 197 -5.02 10.67 18.90
N VAL A 198 -5.30 11.86 19.42
CA VAL A 198 -4.26 12.78 19.91
C VAL A 198 -3.47 12.17 21.06
N GLY A 199 -4.15 11.45 21.98
CA GLY A 199 -3.52 10.73 23.07
C GLY A 199 -2.52 9.68 22.57
N TRP A 200 -2.92 8.90 21.56
CA TRP A 200 -2.06 7.92 20.92
C TRP A 200 -0.83 8.58 20.28
N VAL A 201 -1.01 9.66 19.52
CA VAL A 201 0.12 10.39 18.91
C VAL A 201 1.07 10.96 19.99
N ARG A 202 0.56 11.42 21.12
CA ARG A 202 1.40 11.87 22.25
C ARG A 202 2.23 10.75 22.86
N ALA A 203 1.71 9.54 22.90
CA ALA A 203 2.38 8.36 23.47
C ALA A 203 3.49 7.80 22.56
N LEU A 204 3.58 8.24 21.28
CA LEU A 204 4.63 7.83 20.38
C LEU A 204 6.03 8.21 20.89
N ASN A 205 7.03 7.45 20.50
CA ASN A 205 8.43 7.71 20.86
C ASN A 205 8.83 9.16 20.51
N PRO A 206 9.50 9.90 21.44
CA PRO A 206 9.92 11.27 21.19
C PRO A 206 10.80 11.45 19.95
N MET A 207 11.64 10.46 19.63
CA MET A 207 12.48 10.50 18.42
C MET A 207 11.65 10.36 17.15
N LEU A 208 10.56 9.58 17.16
CA LEU A 208 9.62 9.50 16.04
C LEU A 208 8.88 10.83 15.87
N ARG A 209 8.44 11.45 16.97
CA ARG A 209 7.74 12.75 16.97
C ARG A 209 8.61 13.95 16.54
N SER A 210 9.94 13.82 16.63
CA SER A 210 10.87 14.92 16.31
C SER A 210 11.15 15.12 14.82
N GLY A 211 10.65 14.27 13.93
CA GLY A 211 10.90 14.40 12.49
C GLY A 211 9.62 14.31 11.66
N ALA A 212 9.79 14.16 10.35
CA ALA A 212 8.67 13.94 9.44
C ALA A 212 7.91 12.68 9.84
N LEU A 213 6.60 12.76 9.92
CA LEU A 213 5.73 11.70 10.41
C LEU A 213 4.54 11.54 9.48
N ASP A 214 4.36 10.33 8.98
CA ASP A 214 3.19 9.90 8.26
C ASP A 214 2.33 9.05 9.18
N ILE A 215 1.03 9.35 9.24
CA ILE A 215 0.07 8.61 10.05
C ILE A 215 -0.96 8.02 9.10
N LEU A 216 -0.92 6.69 8.96
CA LEU A 216 -1.88 5.95 8.17
C LEU A 216 -3.08 5.61 9.06
N VAL A 217 -4.27 6.02 8.61
CA VAL A 217 -5.52 5.87 9.35
C VAL A 217 -6.58 5.26 8.42
N PRO A 218 -7.27 4.20 8.80
CA PRO A 218 -8.40 3.68 8.05
C PRO A 218 -9.48 4.74 7.83
N SER A 219 -10.19 4.68 6.70
CA SER A 219 -11.11 5.73 6.29
C SER A 219 -12.31 5.92 7.22
N ASP A 220 -12.85 4.83 7.78
CA ASP A 220 -13.92 4.85 8.78
C ASP A 220 -13.46 5.52 10.09
N THR A 221 -12.29 5.15 10.58
CA THR A 221 -11.69 5.75 11.77
C THR A 221 -11.36 7.24 11.56
N LEU A 222 -10.83 7.61 10.38
CA LEU A 222 -10.57 9.01 10.07
C LEU A 222 -11.83 9.86 10.05
N ASN A 223 -12.93 9.35 9.49
CA ASN A 223 -14.21 10.06 9.48
C ASN A 223 -14.70 10.34 10.90
N LEU A 224 -14.63 9.36 11.81
CA LEU A 224 -14.99 9.57 13.22
C LEU A 224 -14.12 10.63 13.91
N ILE A 225 -12.83 10.68 13.58
CA ILE A 225 -11.92 11.70 14.12
C ILE A 225 -12.26 13.09 13.55
N LEU A 226 -12.59 13.19 12.25
CA LEU A 226 -12.97 14.44 11.61
C LEU A 226 -14.31 14.97 12.16
N ASP A 227 -15.32 14.10 12.35
CA ASP A 227 -16.59 14.48 12.96
C ASP A 227 -16.39 15.03 14.37
N SER A 228 -15.54 14.37 15.16
CA SER A 228 -15.16 14.83 16.51
C SER A 228 -14.38 16.16 16.46
N TYR A 229 -13.55 16.36 15.46
CA TYR A 229 -12.81 17.60 15.27
C TYR A 229 -13.73 18.75 14.88
N GLU A 230 -14.76 18.49 14.06
CA GLU A 230 -15.80 19.46 13.70
C GLU A 230 -16.54 19.96 14.96
N ILE A 231 -16.97 19.05 15.82
CA ILE A 231 -17.62 19.36 17.09
C ILE A 231 -16.69 20.21 17.98
N GLN A 232 -15.42 19.86 18.08
CA GLN A 232 -14.42 20.60 18.86
C GLN A 232 -14.25 22.04 18.38
N ARG A 233 -14.32 22.28 17.06
CA ARG A 233 -14.13 23.60 16.45
C ARG A 233 -15.38 24.49 16.47
N ARG A 234 -16.56 23.99 16.76
CA ARG A 234 -17.82 24.73 16.76
C ARG A 234 -18.03 25.54 15.47
N TYR A 235 -17.86 24.94 14.32
CA TYR A 235 -18.10 25.55 12.99
C TYR A 235 -17.28 26.81 12.65
N THR A 236 -16.10 26.98 13.17
CA THR A 236 -15.32 28.22 12.93
C THR A 236 -14.24 28.06 11.85
N GLY A 237 -14.37 27.15 10.89
CA GLY A 237 -13.40 27.02 9.80
C GLY A 237 -13.57 25.80 8.92
N GLU A 238 -12.77 25.72 7.88
CA GLU A 238 -12.74 24.62 6.94
C GLU A 238 -12.27 23.32 7.61
N ILE A 239 -13.08 22.25 7.46
CA ILE A 239 -12.74 20.92 7.95
C ILE A 239 -11.93 20.24 6.88
N SER A 240 -10.63 20.14 7.11
CA SER A 240 -9.74 19.45 6.20
C SER A 240 -8.75 18.57 6.98
N ARG A 241 -8.22 17.55 6.31
CA ARG A 241 -7.14 16.71 6.86
C ARG A 241 -5.94 17.55 7.28
N GLN A 242 -5.66 18.62 6.55
CA GLN A 242 -4.56 19.55 6.85
C GLN A 242 -4.81 20.35 8.13
N ALA A 243 -6.04 20.83 8.36
CA ALA A 243 -6.41 21.51 9.60
C ALA A 243 -6.34 20.57 10.81
N LEU A 244 -6.78 19.31 10.66
CA LEU A 244 -6.61 18.28 11.67
C LEU A 244 -5.13 17.99 11.96
N ALA A 245 -4.29 17.88 10.94
CA ALA A 245 -2.86 17.65 11.09
C ALA A 245 -2.16 18.78 11.88
N LEU A 246 -2.51 20.03 11.62
CA LEU A 246 -2.02 21.19 12.39
C LEU A 246 -2.47 21.13 13.86
N TYR A 247 -3.74 20.80 14.10
CA TYR A 247 -4.26 20.61 15.45
C TYR A 247 -3.52 19.50 16.21
N VAL A 248 -3.30 18.35 15.55
CA VAL A 248 -2.56 17.22 16.13
C VAL A 248 -1.12 17.62 16.43
N ARG A 249 -0.44 18.33 15.53
CA ARG A 249 0.91 18.86 15.76
C ARG A 249 0.99 19.63 17.05
N ASP A 250 0.11 20.62 17.22
CA ASP A 250 0.14 21.51 18.37
C ASP A 250 -0.24 20.79 19.67
N LYS A 251 -1.26 19.95 19.63
CA LYS A 251 -1.71 19.18 20.80
C LYS A 251 -0.79 18.04 21.22
N ALA A 252 -0.15 17.37 20.26
CA ALA A 252 0.78 16.27 20.54
C ALA A 252 2.25 16.74 20.62
N SER A 253 2.52 18.04 20.50
CA SER A 253 3.87 18.62 20.55
C SER A 253 4.82 17.95 19.53
N LEU A 254 4.38 17.86 18.29
CA LEU A 254 5.20 17.37 17.18
C LEU A 254 6.11 18.48 16.66
N ALA A 255 7.35 18.13 16.28
CA ALA A 255 8.28 19.10 15.70
C ALA A 255 7.84 19.56 14.29
N GLN A 256 7.18 18.70 13.53
CA GLN A 256 6.66 18.96 12.21
C GLN A 256 5.18 18.60 12.12
N THR A 257 4.47 19.21 11.17
CA THR A 257 3.09 18.83 10.88
C THR A 257 3.07 17.40 10.29
N PRO A 258 2.33 16.46 10.90
CA PRO A 258 2.25 15.11 10.37
C PRO A 258 1.43 15.09 9.08
N THR A 259 1.70 14.14 8.20
CA THR A 259 0.82 13.86 7.07
C THR A 259 -0.17 12.77 7.48
N ILE A 260 -1.46 13.09 7.47
CA ILE A 260 -2.52 12.10 7.75
C ILE A 260 -2.95 11.49 6.43
N ILE A 261 -2.60 10.23 6.24
CA ILE A 261 -2.86 9.46 5.03
C ILE A 261 -4.02 8.51 5.28
N SER A 262 -5.02 8.58 4.41
CA SER A 262 -6.14 7.66 4.43
C SER A 262 -6.61 7.43 3.01
N ASN A 263 -6.66 6.18 2.62
CA ASN A 263 -7.16 5.75 1.32
C ASN A 263 -8.18 4.62 1.56
N PRO A 264 -9.33 4.60 0.88
CA PRO A 264 -10.33 3.53 1.02
C PRO A 264 -9.78 2.12 0.81
N ILE A 265 -8.75 1.98 -0.02
CA ILE A 265 -8.07 0.70 -0.29
C ILE A 265 -7.37 0.14 0.97
N MET A 266 -6.96 0.99 1.90
CA MET A 266 -6.37 0.54 3.17
C MET A 266 -7.32 -0.33 4.00
N GLY A 267 -8.62 -0.28 3.71
CA GLY A 267 -9.64 -1.02 4.42
C GLY A 267 -10.27 -0.24 5.58
N LEU A 268 -11.10 -0.96 6.35
CA LEU A 268 -11.83 -0.47 7.51
C LEU A 268 -11.26 -1.09 8.77
N GLY A 269 -11.28 -0.38 9.88
CA GLY A 269 -10.84 -0.92 11.17
C GLY A 269 -10.19 0.09 12.09
N SER A 270 -9.51 -0.42 13.08
CA SER A 270 -8.95 0.38 14.19
C SER A 270 -7.42 0.52 14.15
N ARG A 271 -6.74 -0.03 13.14
CA ARG A 271 -5.28 0.01 13.08
C ARG A 271 -4.77 1.39 12.70
N LEU A 272 -3.97 1.95 13.58
CA LEU A 272 -3.21 3.18 13.35
C LEU A 272 -1.74 2.82 13.13
N ILE A 273 -1.12 3.42 12.14
CA ILE A 273 0.31 3.25 11.84
C ILE A 273 0.94 4.63 11.78
N ALA A 274 1.99 4.84 12.57
CA ALA A 274 2.82 6.03 12.51
C ALA A 274 4.21 5.64 12.02
N THR A 275 4.67 6.24 10.95
CA THR A 275 5.94 5.85 10.33
C THR A 275 6.66 7.05 9.71
N ARG A 276 7.95 6.90 9.41
CA ARG A 276 8.67 7.84 8.57
C ARG A 276 8.24 7.68 7.11
N PRO A 277 8.23 8.75 6.31
CA PRO A 277 8.01 8.65 4.87
C PRO A 277 8.99 7.65 4.23
N GLY A 278 8.47 6.81 3.33
CA GLY A 278 9.27 5.84 2.59
C GLY A 278 9.70 4.59 3.37
N ASN A 279 9.19 4.37 4.59
CA ASN A 279 9.54 3.19 5.40
C ASN A 279 8.77 1.90 4.99
N ILE A 280 7.78 2.03 4.15
CA ILE A 280 7.10 0.89 3.52
C ILE A 280 7.55 0.86 2.06
N THR A 281 8.17 -0.25 1.66
CA THR A 281 8.66 -0.45 0.30
C THR A 281 7.75 -1.42 -0.43
N VAL A 282 7.32 -1.04 -1.63
CA VAL A 282 6.58 -1.86 -2.58
C VAL A 282 7.52 -2.26 -3.69
N GLY A 283 7.66 -3.55 -3.93
CA GLY A 283 8.49 -4.11 -4.98
C GLY A 283 7.66 -4.58 -6.16
N ILE A 284 8.12 -4.28 -7.37
CA ILE A 284 7.58 -4.81 -8.63
C ILE A 284 8.74 -5.12 -9.57
N SER A 285 8.58 -6.14 -10.43
CA SER A 285 9.58 -6.47 -11.46
C SER A 285 9.96 -5.26 -12.29
N ALA A 286 11.23 -5.18 -12.73
CA ALA A 286 11.63 -4.18 -13.71
C ALA A 286 10.80 -4.32 -15.00
N PRO A 287 10.49 -3.23 -15.72
CA PRO A 287 9.72 -3.30 -16.97
C PRO A 287 10.33 -4.25 -18.01
N ALA A 288 11.65 -4.42 -17.99
CA ALA A 288 12.35 -5.36 -18.88
C ALA A 288 12.06 -6.83 -18.55
N ASP A 289 11.81 -7.14 -17.27
CA ASP A 289 11.60 -8.50 -16.77
C ASP A 289 10.11 -8.87 -16.72
N MET A 290 9.22 -7.88 -16.83
CA MET A 290 7.78 -8.12 -16.89
C MET A 290 7.41 -8.77 -18.22
N GLN A 291 6.63 -9.85 -18.15
CA GLN A 291 5.98 -10.36 -19.35
C GLN A 291 4.78 -9.47 -19.68
N PHE A 292 4.86 -8.82 -20.83
CA PHE A 292 3.76 -8.00 -21.36
C PHE A 292 2.52 -8.85 -21.65
N VAL A 293 1.38 -8.23 -21.89
CA VAL A 293 0.13 -8.92 -22.19
C VAL A 293 0.29 -9.81 -23.44
N GLN A 294 0.50 -11.09 -23.23
CA GLN A 294 0.53 -12.08 -24.29
C GLN A 294 -0.90 -12.49 -24.66
N VAL A 295 -1.14 -12.55 -25.96
CA VAL A 295 -2.44 -12.94 -26.50
C VAL A 295 -2.31 -14.29 -27.19
N ARG A 296 -3.04 -15.28 -26.73
CA ARG A 296 -3.02 -16.66 -27.25
C ARG A 296 -4.41 -17.14 -27.60
N SER A 297 -4.52 -18.01 -28.63
CA SER A 297 -5.76 -18.73 -28.86
C SER A 297 -5.95 -19.86 -27.86
N VAL A 298 -7.18 -20.13 -27.49
CA VAL A 298 -7.53 -21.26 -26.63
C VAL A 298 -8.10 -22.37 -27.49
N TYR A 299 -7.36 -23.47 -27.57
CA TYR A 299 -7.83 -24.67 -28.29
C TYR A 299 -8.96 -25.37 -27.49
N PRO A 300 -10.04 -25.88 -28.09
CA PRO A 300 -10.31 -25.96 -29.54
C PRO A 300 -11.10 -24.77 -30.14
N ASP A 301 -11.54 -23.79 -29.34
CA ASP A 301 -12.40 -22.71 -29.82
C ASP A 301 -11.57 -21.49 -30.28
N PRO A 302 -11.54 -21.19 -31.59
CA PRO A 302 -10.80 -20.05 -32.14
C PRO A 302 -11.38 -18.69 -31.72
N ASN A 303 -12.58 -18.62 -31.16
CA ASN A 303 -13.17 -17.38 -30.67
C ASN A 303 -12.74 -17.05 -29.25
N LEU A 304 -12.16 -18.00 -28.51
CA LEU A 304 -11.62 -17.78 -27.19
C LEU A 304 -10.16 -17.31 -27.28
N VAL A 305 -9.90 -16.22 -26.57
CA VAL A 305 -8.57 -15.61 -26.45
C VAL A 305 -8.15 -15.58 -25.01
N GLN A 306 -6.94 -16.05 -24.75
CA GLN A 306 -6.31 -15.93 -23.45
C GLN A 306 -5.37 -14.72 -23.45
N PHE A 307 -5.58 -13.84 -22.50
CA PHE A 307 -4.65 -12.79 -22.12
C PHE A 307 -3.82 -13.26 -20.93
N TRP A 308 -2.52 -13.11 -21.05
CA TRP A 308 -1.57 -13.53 -20.02
C TRP A 308 -0.60 -12.41 -19.69
N MET A 309 -0.45 -12.11 -18.41
CA MET A 309 0.52 -11.16 -17.89
C MET A 309 1.10 -11.70 -16.59
N GLN A 310 2.38 -11.48 -16.33
CA GLN A 310 3.03 -11.84 -15.07
C GLN A 310 4.04 -10.80 -14.63
N ALA A 311 4.17 -10.62 -13.32
CA ALA A 311 5.17 -9.78 -12.69
C ALA A 311 5.49 -10.33 -11.28
N ASP A 312 6.74 -10.15 -10.86
CA ASP A 312 7.09 -10.36 -9.45
C ASP A 312 6.73 -9.11 -8.65
N MET A 313 6.11 -9.34 -7.49
CA MET A 313 5.63 -8.27 -6.63
C MET A 313 5.74 -8.64 -5.16
N GLY A 314 5.84 -7.63 -4.30
CA GLY A 314 5.94 -7.84 -2.87
C GLY A 314 5.92 -6.54 -2.09
N THR A 315 5.84 -6.64 -0.78
CA THR A 315 5.94 -5.50 0.13
C THR A 315 6.97 -5.78 1.22
N ARG A 316 7.51 -4.72 1.82
CA ARG A 316 8.44 -4.79 2.94
C ARG A 316 8.22 -3.60 3.87
N LEU A 317 8.31 -3.83 5.17
CA LEU A 317 8.51 -2.78 6.16
C LEU A 317 10.03 -2.67 6.41
N ASP A 318 10.62 -1.54 6.05
CA ASP A 318 12.07 -1.38 6.04
C ASP A 318 12.65 -1.34 7.46
N ASP A 319 12.07 -0.55 8.37
CA ASP A 319 12.51 -0.49 9.76
C ASP A 319 11.30 -0.42 10.71
N TRP A 320 11.23 -1.33 11.69
CA TRP A 320 10.21 -1.36 12.75
C TRP A 320 10.69 -0.82 14.10
N ASN A 321 11.83 -0.12 14.15
CA ASN A 321 12.31 0.52 15.36
C ASN A 321 11.35 1.61 15.83
N ALA A 322 11.12 1.72 17.15
CA ALA A 322 10.26 2.73 17.76
C ALA A 322 10.61 4.20 17.40
N LYS A 323 11.79 4.45 16.88
CA LYS A 323 12.23 5.78 16.40
C LYS A 323 11.75 6.09 14.98
N VAL A 324 11.28 5.07 14.26
CA VAL A 324 10.90 5.13 12.84
C VAL A 324 9.48 4.68 12.63
N PHE A 325 9.00 3.74 13.45
CA PHE A 325 7.71 3.06 13.27
C PHE A 325 7.01 2.84 14.61
N ALA A 326 5.68 2.98 14.61
CA ALA A 326 4.81 2.55 15.70
C ALA A 326 3.42 2.18 15.17
N THR A 327 2.77 1.24 15.84
CA THR A 327 1.37 0.86 15.57
C THR A 327 0.60 0.70 16.88
N ASN A 328 -0.73 0.77 16.82
CA ASN A 328 -1.58 0.46 17.96
C ASN A 328 -1.97 -1.02 18.07
N GLY A 329 -1.54 -1.86 17.12
CA GLY A 329 -1.92 -3.28 17.10
C GLY A 329 -3.39 -3.55 16.77
N GLY A 330 -4.14 -2.53 16.35
CA GLY A 330 -5.55 -2.66 15.96
C GLY A 330 -5.74 -3.59 14.75
N THR A 331 -6.97 -4.00 14.51
CA THR A 331 -7.33 -4.85 13.36
C THR A 331 -7.67 -4.02 12.14
N ILE A 332 -7.42 -4.58 10.97
CA ILE A 332 -7.86 -4.04 9.69
C ILE A 332 -8.61 -5.12 8.92
N LYS A 333 -9.67 -4.73 8.22
CA LYS A 333 -10.45 -5.61 7.35
C LYS A 333 -10.65 -4.93 6.02
N MET A 334 -10.65 -5.69 4.95
CA MET A 334 -11.04 -5.17 3.65
C MET A 334 -12.49 -4.71 3.68
N ALA A 335 -12.80 -3.59 3.03
CA ALA A 335 -14.18 -3.12 2.93
C ALA A 335 -15.04 -4.17 2.19
N SER A 336 -16.26 -4.40 2.69
CA SER A 336 -17.16 -5.42 2.12
C SER A 336 -17.47 -5.20 0.63
N ALA A 337 -17.53 -3.95 0.19
CA ALA A 337 -17.71 -3.60 -1.23
C ALA A 337 -16.54 -4.10 -2.10
N LEU A 338 -15.31 -4.06 -1.59
CA LEU A 338 -14.13 -4.58 -2.28
C LEU A 338 -14.03 -6.11 -2.13
N ALA A 339 -14.49 -6.67 -1.01
CA ALA A 339 -14.47 -8.11 -0.78
C ALA A 339 -15.41 -8.87 -1.71
N GLY A 340 -16.56 -8.26 -2.10
CA GLY A 340 -17.54 -8.85 -3.00
C GLY A 340 -17.02 -9.12 -4.40
N ASP A 341 -16.11 -8.31 -4.89
CA ASP A 341 -15.52 -8.44 -6.23
C ASP A 341 -14.49 -9.58 -6.33
N TYR A 342 -14.02 -10.11 -5.19
CA TYR A 342 -12.98 -11.14 -5.10
C TYR A 342 -13.43 -12.48 -4.48
N THR A 343 -14.71 -12.59 -4.13
CA THR A 343 -15.34 -13.86 -3.74
C THR A 343 -15.95 -14.54 -4.96
N LEU A 344 -15.15 -15.24 -5.74
CA LEU A 344 -15.58 -16.21 -6.74
C LEU A 344 -15.41 -17.61 -6.19
#